data_fdb0683a5c3bdba767580ad69472973f
#
_entry.id   fdb0683a5c3bdba767580ad69472973f
#
_cell.length_a   1.000
_cell.length_b   1.000
_cell.length_c   1.000
_cell.angle_alpha   90.00
_cell.angle_beta   90.00
_cell.angle_gamma   90.00
#
_symmetry.space_group_name_H-M   'P 1'
#
loop_
_entity.id
_entity.type
_entity.pdbx_description
1 polymer ?
#
loop_
_entity_poly.entity_id
_entity_poly.type
_entity_poly.pdbx_seq_one_letter_code
_entity_poly.pdbx_strand_id
1 'polypeptide(L)'
;MTGKQFKISVVIPVYNVELYVAETIESVIRQDIGFEENVQIVLVNDGSPDGSGQICEEYAKRYPENIQYVYQENAGVSVARNTGMDYIKGKYVNFLDSDDKWSTDAFSKVYDFFEAHEKEINLVCCKQELFEAKTGPHRLSRGDKFAASRVINILDDYQYTQFHITASFIKSDAMRLTLFDPKMKYGEDAVYVIEQILDKHKYGVVSEPTHYYR
;
A
#
# COMPACT_ATOMS: atom_id res chain seq x y z
N MET A 1 6.77 -13.01 24.33
CA MET A 1 6.69 -13.77 23.07
C MET A 1 6.85 -12.75 21.96
N THR A 2 7.98 -12.79 21.24
CA THR A 2 8.17 -11.95 20.06
C THR A 2 7.24 -12.51 18.97
N GLY A 3 6.16 -11.79 18.66
CA GLY A 3 5.25 -12.17 17.58
C GLY A 3 5.98 -12.28 16.24
N LYS A 4 5.41 -12.98 15.27
CA LYS A 4 5.91 -13.10 13.90
C LYS A 4 6.12 -11.70 13.33
N GLN A 5 7.30 -11.41 12.83
CA GLN A 5 7.61 -10.17 12.11
C GLN A 5 7.57 -10.44 10.61
N PHE A 6 7.00 -9.51 9.87
CA PHE A 6 6.90 -9.59 8.41
C PHE A 6 7.82 -8.56 7.74
N LYS A 7 8.18 -8.80 6.50
CA LYS A 7 8.87 -7.82 5.67
C LYS A 7 7.91 -6.70 5.25
N ILE A 8 6.71 -7.10 4.81
CA ILE A 8 5.70 -6.16 4.29
C ILE A 8 4.36 -6.40 4.97
N SER A 9 3.69 -5.35 5.40
CA SER A 9 2.26 -5.32 5.73
C SER A 9 1.49 -4.58 4.64
N VAL A 10 0.33 -5.13 4.25
CA VAL A 10 -0.61 -4.47 3.34
C VAL A 10 -1.90 -4.19 4.09
N VAL A 11 -2.24 -2.92 4.23
CA VAL A 11 -3.50 -2.47 4.81
C VAL A 11 -4.51 -2.25 3.69
N ILE A 12 -5.64 -2.94 3.76
CA ILE A 12 -6.71 -2.89 2.77
C ILE A 12 -8.00 -2.41 3.45
N PRO A 13 -8.39 -1.13 3.26
CA PRO A 13 -9.70 -0.66 3.68
C PRO A 13 -10.78 -1.26 2.77
N VAL A 14 -11.85 -1.81 3.36
CA VAL A 14 -12.88 -2.56 2.65
C VAL A 14 -14.25 -1.94 2.90
N TYR A 15 -14.92 -1.48 1.84
CA TYR A 15 -16.30 -0.99 1.92
C TYR A 15 -17.02 -1.18 0.59
N ASN A 16 -18.07 -2.05 0.57
CA ASN A 16 -18.96 -2.28 -0.57
C ASN A 16 -18.23 -2.68 -1.87
N VAL A 17 -17.38 -3.72 -1.79
CA VAL A 17 -16.46 -4.18 -2.86
C VAL A 17 -16.46 -5.71 -3.05
N GLU A 18 -17.59 -6.37 -2.79
CA GLU A 18 -17.69 -7.84 -2.85
C GLU A 18 -17.25 -8.46 -4.18
N LEU A 19 -17.36 -7.69 -5.29
CA LEU A 19 -16.96 -8.14 -6.62
C LEU A 19 -15.43 -8.12 -6.84
N TYR A 20 -14.68 -7.38 -6.02
CA TYR A 20 -13.27 -7.05 -6.29
C TYR A 20 -12.31 -7.51 -5.21
N VAL A 21 -12.72 -7.46 -3.94
CA VAL A 21 -11.85 -7.66 -2.78
C VAL A 21 -11.10 -8.99 -2.80
N ALA A 22 -11.68 -10.05 -3.34
CA ALA A 22 -11.02 -11.35 -3.48
C ALA A 22 -9.82 -11.26 -4.46
N GLU A 23 -9.97 -10.58 -5.61
CA GLU A 23 -8.89 -10.38 -6.57
C GLU A 23 -7.74 -9.56 -5.95
N THR A 24 -8.07 -8.53 -5.20
CA THR A 24 -7.11 -7.69 -4.48
C THR A 24 -6.30 -8.52 -3.47
N ILE A 25 -6.95 -9.29 -2.60
CA ILE A 25 -6.30 -10.17 -1.61
C ILE A 25 -5.40 -11.20 -2.29
N GLU A 26 -5.91 -11.87 -3.34
CA GLU A 26 -5.14 -12.86 -4.09
C GLU A 26 -3.91 -12.26 -4.79
N SER A 27 -3.96 -11.00 -5.23
CA SER A 27 -2.81 -10.33 -5.83
C SER A 27 -1.66 -10.14 -4.83
N VAL A 28 -1.98 -9.98 -3.53
CA VAL A 28 -1.01 -9.90 -2.44
C VAL A 28 -0.50 -11.29 -2.04
N ILE A 29 -1.37 -12.30 -1.99
CA ILE A 29 -0.98 -13.67 -1.66
C ILE A 29 0.00 -14.25 -2.68
N ARG A 30 -0.13 -13.89 -3.96
CA ARG A 30 0.70 -14.40 -5.05
C ARG A 30 2.04 -13.66 -5.23
N GLN A 31 2.43 -12.80 -4.30
CA GLN A 31 3.68 -12.07 -4.41
C GLN A 31 4.89 -12.99 -4.30
N ASP A 32 5.91 -12.71 -5.12
CA ASP A 32 7.14 -13.48 -5.29
C ASP A 32 8.05 -13.53 -4.04
N ILE A 33 7.88 -12.58 -3.12
CA ILE A 33 8.63 -12.53 -1.85
C ILE A 33 8.28 -13.67 -0.89
N GLY A 34 7.23 -14.44 -1.15
CA GLY A 34 6.73 -15.53 -0.29
C GLY A 34 5.76 -15.02 0.79
N PHE A 35 4.47 -15.25 0.53
CA PHE A 35 3.39 -14.73 1.37
C PHE A 35 3.48 -15.22 2.82
N GLU A 36 3.58 -16.56 3.01
CA GLU A 36 3.46 -17.15 4.34
C GLU A 36 4.54 -16.63 5.31
N GLU A 37 5.77 -16.45 4.84
CA GLU A 37 6.90 -16.04 5.68
C GLU A 37 7.02 -14.53 5.81
N ASN A 38 6.66 -13.76 4.77
CA ASN A 38 7.12 -12.39 4.63
C ASN A 38 6.02 -11.34 4.54
N VAL A 39 4.74 -11.73 4.31
CA VAL A 39 3.67 -10.76 4.07
C VAL A 39 2.54 -10.89 5.08
N GLN A 40 2.11 -9.76 5.61
CA GLN A 40 0.89 -9.60 6.40
C GLN A 40 -0.14 -8.83 5.59
N ILE A 41 -1.41 -9.22 5.68
CA ILE A 41 -2.56 -8.43 5.22
C ILE A 41 -3.38 -8.00 6.44
N VAL A 42 -3.76 -6.73 6.50
CA VAL A 42 -4.71 -6.17 7.47
C VAL A 42 -5.95 -5.72 6.71
N LEU A 43 -7.03 -6.49 6.82
CA LEU A 43 -8.33 -6.20 6.20
C LEU A 43 -9.18 -5.41 7.18
N VAL A 44 -9.48 -4.15 6.87
CA VAL A 44 -10.33 -3.30 7.71
C VAL A 44 -11.68 -3.12 7.03
N ASN A 45 -12.68 -3.88 7.49
CA ASN A 45 -14.06 -3.75 7.03
C ASN A 45 -14.71 -2.53 7.68
N ASP A 46 -14.91 -1.48 6.88
CA ASP A 46 -15.50 -0.21 7.29
C ASP A 46 -17.04 -0.26 7.21
N GLY A 47 -17.65 -1.28 7.82
CA GLY A 47 -19.10 -1.43 7.89
C GLY A 47 -19.75 -1.74 6.53
N SER A 48 -19.14 -2.61 5.71
CA SER A 48 -19.67 -2.99 4.39
C SER A 48 -21.09 -3.56 4.49
N PRO A 49 -22.04 -3.07 3.66
CA PRO A 49 -23.41 -3.57 3.64
C PRO A 49 -23.60 -4.82 2.76
N ASP A 50 -22.60 -5.18 1.97
CA ASP A 50 -22.58 -6.30 1.01
C ASP A 50 -21.79 -7.52 1.55
N GLY A 51 -21.48 -8.50 0.68
CA GLY A 51 -20.72 -9.69 1.02
C GLY A 51 -19.22 -9.49 1.30
N SER A 52 -18.68 -8.27 1.19
CA SER A 52 -17.26 -7.99 1.36
C SER A 52 -16.70 -8.47 2.70
N GLY A 53 -17.44 -8.24 3.80
CA GLY A 53 -17.03 -8.65 5.14
C GLY A 53 -16.89 -10.17 5.28
N GLN A 54 -17.84 -10.93 4.73
CA GLN A 54 -17.80 -12.39 4.74
C GLN A 54 -16.60 -12.92 3.98
N ILE A 55 -16.31 -12.36 2.79
CA ILE A 55 -15.14 -12.74 1.99
C ILE A 55 -13.85 -12.52 2.80
N CYS A 56 -13.70 -11.35 3.43
CA CYS A 56 -12.54 -11.03 4.26
C CYS A 56 -12.37 -12.00 5.44
N GLU A 57 -13.46 -12.36 6.12
CA GLU A 57 -13.41 -13.35 7.21
C GLU A 57 -12.98 -14.73 6.74
N GLU A 58 -13.43 -15.17 5.55
CA GLU A 58 -13.03 -16.46 4.97
C GLU A 58 -11.52 -16.50 4.70
N TYR A 59 -10.95 -15.42 4.13
CA TYR A 59 -9.49 -15.32 3.95
C TYR A 59 -8.73 -15.29 5.28
N ALA A 60 -9.21 -14.56 6.28
CA ALA A 60 -8.58 -14.53 7.60
C ALA A 60 -8.62 -15.91 8.30
N LYS A 61 -9.71 -16.68 8.16
CA LYS A 61 -9.79 -18.06 8.65
C LYS A 61 -8.82 -19.00 7.90
N ARG A 62 -8.61 -18.78 6.61
CA ARG A 62 -7.71 -19.59 5.78
C ARG A 62 -6.23 -19.32 6.08
N TYR A 63 -5.88 -18.06 6.42
CA TYR A 63 -4.51 -17.61 6.68
C TYR A 63 -4.38 -16.88 8.03
N PRO A 64 -4.67 -17.54 9.17
CA PRO A 64 -4.80 -16.86 10.46
C PRO A 64 -3.52 -16.24 11.00
N GLU A 65 -2.36 -16.69 10.53
CA GLU A 65 -1.07 -16.13 10.92
C GLU A 65 -0.69 -14.87 10.12
N ASN A 66 -1.26 -14.72 8.90
CA ASN A 66 -0.89 -13.68 7.95
C ASN A 66 -1.96 -12.63 7.73
N ILE A 67 -3.25 -13.00 7.89
CA ILE A 67 -4.36 -12.09 7.62
C ILE A 67 -5.06 -11.73 8.91
N GLN A 68 -5.01 -10.44 9.25
CA GLN A 68 -5.76 -9.85 10.35
C GLN A 68 -7.04 -9.21 9.79
N TYR A 69 -8.20 -9.66 10.25
CA TYR A 69 -9.49 -9.03 9.95
C TYR A 69 -9.92 -8.13 11.12
N VAL A 70 -10.36 -6.94 10.80
CA VAL A 70 -10.87 -5.93 11.74
C VAL A 70 -12.19 -5.38 11.19
N TYR A 71 -13.21 -5.34 12.02
CA TYR A 71 -14.48 -4.66 11.72
C TYR A 71 -14.57 -3.34 12.46
N GLN A 72 -15.08 -2.30 11.81
CA GLN A 72 -15.49 -1.04 12.42
C GLN A 72 -16.83 -0.57 11.84
N GLU A 73 -17.55 0.30 12.56
CA GLU A 73 -18.66 1.05 11.98
C GLU A 73 -18.13 2.00 10.92
N ASN A 74 -18.91 2.22 9.84
CA ASN A 74 -18.47 3.05 8.73
C ASN A 74 -18.05 4.46 9.17
N ALA A 75 -16.80 4.79 8.95
CA ALA A 75 -16.19 6.07 9.31
C ALA A 75 -15.31 6.67 8.20
N GLY A 76 -15.26 6.00 7.04
CA GLY A 76 -14.53 6.44 5.85
C GLY A 76 -13.10 5.93 5.76
N VAL A 77 -12.56 6.00 4.53
CA VAL A 77 -11.29 5.38 4.15
C VAL A 77 -10.09 5.83 5.01
N SER A 78 -10.02 7.11 5.38
CA SER A 78 -8.96 7.64 6.25
C SER A 78 -8.96 6.98 7.62
N VAL A 79 -10.15 6.82 8.24
CA VAL A 79 -10.29 6.15 9.54
C VAL A 79 -9.95 4.66 9.40
N ALA A 80 -10.42 4.00 8.35
CA ALA A 80 -10.11 2.59 8.11
C ALA A 80 -8.60 2.36 7.92
N ARG A 81 -7.90 3.22 7.16
CA ARG A 81 -6.44 3.17 7.04
C ARG A 81 -5.75 3.38 8.40
N ASN A 82 -6.18 4.37 9.19
CA ASN A 82 -5.65 4.63 10.54
C ASN A 82 -5.85 3.44 11.48
N THR A 83 -7.06 2.85 11.48
CA THR A 83 -7.33 1.63 12.25
C THR A 83 -6.40 0.49 11.84
N GLY A 84 -6.17 0.32 10.53
CA GLY A 84 -5.25 -0.71 10.03
C GLY A 84 -3.81 -0.51 10.49
N MET A 85 -3.36 0.72 10.71
CA MET A 85 -2.01 1.03 11.18
C MET A 85 -1.71 0.43 12.56
N ASP A 86 -2.70 0.27 13.43
CA ASP A 86 -2.53 -0.29 14.79
C ASP A 86 -2.15 -1.79 14.76
N TYR A 87 -2.39 -2.48 13.65
CA TYR A 87 -2.16 -3.93 13.50
C TYR A 87 -0.90 -4.26 12.68
N ILE A 88 -0.16 -3.28 12.20
CA ILE A 88 1.02 -3.47 11.36
C ILE A 88 2.14 -4.19 12.13
N LYS A 89 2.70 -5.24 11.50
CA LYS A 89 3.85 -6.00 12.00
C LYS A 89 5.01 -6.04 10.98
N GLY A 90 4.80 -5.52 9.78
CA GLY A 90 5.80 -5.46 8.70
C GLY A 90 6.78 -4.31 8.86
N LYS A 91 8.01 -4.51 8.35
CA LYS A 91 9.03 -3.45 8.29
C LYS A 91 8.62 -2.34 7.32
N TYR A 92 7.95 -2.70 6.23
CA TYR A 92 7.43 -1.78 5.22
C TYR A 92 5.92 -1.96 5.07
N VAL A 93 5.21 -0.90 4.68
CA VAL A 93 3.75 -0.89 4.60
C VAL A 93 3.29 -0.34 3.27
N ASN A 94 2.30 -1.00 2.70
CA ASN A 94 1.50 -0.52 1.58
C ASN A 94 0.05 -0.35 2.02
N PHE A 95 -0.63 0.70 1.52
CA PHE A 95 -2.08 0.86 1.62
C PHE A 95 -2.67 0.56 0.25
N LEU A 96 -3.35 -0.55 0.11
CA LEU A 96 -3.94 -1.00 -1.15
C LEU A 96 -5.45 -0.80 -1.12
N ASP A 97 -6.00 -0.12 -2.11
CA ASP A 97 -7.45 -0.01 -2.26
C ASP A 97 -8.04 -1.37 -2.65
N SER A 98 -9.23 -1.67 -2.13
CA SER A 98 -9.82 -3.01 -2.17
C SER A 98 -10.37 -3.45 -3.53
N ASP A 99 -10.23 -2.61 -4.55
CA ASP A 99 -10.55 -2.89 -5.95
C ASP A 99 -9.31 -2.84 -6.88
N ASP A 100 -8.12 -2.54 -6.33
CA ASP A 100 -6.85 -2.49 -7.05
C ASP A 100 -6.06 -3.80 -6.90
N LYS A 101 -4.94 -3.93 -7.63
CA LYS A 101 -4.04 -5.09 -7.53
C LYS A 101 -2.58 -4.78 -7.87
N TRP A 102 -1.68 -5.67 -7.44
CA TRP A 102 -0.27 -5.62 -7.75
C TRP A 102 0.13 -6.65 -8.83
N SER A 103 1.16 -6.33 -9.61
CA SER A 103 1.91 -7.35 -10.37
C SER A 103 2.60 -8.31 -9.39
N THR A 104 2.77 -9.58 -9.80
CA THR A 104 3.24 -10.65 -8.89
C THR A 104 4.70 -10.51 -8.46
N ASP A 105 5.48 -9.68 -9.14
CA ASP A 105 6.92 -9.46 -8.93
C ASP A 105 7.23 -8.13 -8.20
N ALA A 106 6.23 -7.56 -7.54
CA ALA A 106 6.36 -6.21 -6.98
C ALA A 106 7.11 -6.19 -5.64
N PHE A 107 6.78 -7.10 -4.73
CA PHE A 107 7.18 -6.97 -3.34
C PHE A 107 8.65 -7.29 -3.10
N SER A 108 9.23 -8.26 -3.81
CA SER A 108 10.67 -8.53 -3.71
C SER A 108 11.50 -7.33 -4.18
N LYS A 109 11.17 -6.75 -5.33
CA LYS A 109 11.87 -5.60 -5.91
C LYS A 109 11.81 -4.36 -5.01
N VAL A 110 10.62 -4.10 -4.44
CA VAL A 110 10.44 -2.99 -3.49
C VAL A 110 11.24 -3.23 -2.22
N TYR A 111 11.20 -4.45 -1.68
CA TYR A 111 11.94 -4.81 -0.48
C TYR A 111 13.44 -4.64 -0.68
N ASP A 112 13.99 -5.20 -1.75
CA ASP A 112 15.43 -5.14 -2.06
C ASP A 112 15.89 -3.69 -2.29
N PHE A 113 15.06 -2.87 -2.94
CA PHE A 113 15.36 -1.47 -3.12
C PHE A 113 15.40 -0.69 -1.78
N PHE A 114 14.47 -0.95 -0.89
CA PHE A 114 14.49 -0.36 0.45
C PHE A 114 15.73 -0.79 1.26
N GLU A 115 16.08 -2.08 1.24
CA GLU A 115 17.26 -2.57 1.98
C GLU A 115 18.55 -1.92 1.45
N ALA A 116 18.66 -1.70 0.14
CA ALA A 116 19.79 -1.00 -0.45
C ALA A 116 19.89 0.48 -0.07
N HIS A 117 18.73 1.13 0.25
CA HIS A 117 18.64 2.56 0.53
C HIS A 117 18.05 2.88 1.92
N GLU A 118 18.10 1.93 2.87
CA GLU A 118 17.38 1.97 4.15
C GLU A 118 17.57 3.27 4.95
N LYS A 119 18.78 3.81 4.93
CA LYS A 119 19.12 5.05 5.69
C LYS A 119 18.77 6.33 4.94
N GLU A 120 18.51 6.23 3.64
CA GLU A 120 18.40 7.36 2.74
C GLU A 120 16.95 7.78 2.49
N ILE A 121 16.01 6.81 2.51
CA ILE A 121 14.61 7.02 2.15
C ILE A 121 13.65 6.41 3.16
N ASN A 122 12.45 6.99 3.27
CA ASN A 122 11.33 6.45 4.05
C ASN A 122 10.20 5.93 3.16
N LEU A 123 10.22 6.24 1.85
CA LEU A 123 9.18 5.92 0.90
C LEU A 123 9.76 5.42 -0.42
N VAL A 124 9.07 4.43 -0.99
CA VAL A 124 9.28 3.96 -2.37
C VAL A 124 7.95 4.04 -3.10
N CYS A 125 7.94 4.59 -4.32
CA CYS A 125 6.78 4.54 -5.19
C CYS A 125 7.05 3.71 -6.45
N CYS A 126 5.99 3.05 -6.93
CA CYS A 126 5.99 2.20 -8.10
C CYS A 126 5.15 2.80 -9.23
N LYS A 127 5.32 2.25 -10.41
CA LYS A 127 4.50 2.57 -11.59
C LYS A 127 3.05 2.20 -11.35
N GLN A 128 2.14 2.98 -11.90
CA GLN A 128 0.71 2.73 -11.85
C GLN A 128 0.12 2.68 -13.25
N GLU A 129 -0.69 1.67 -13.52
CA GLU A 129 -1.42 1.49 -14.78
C GLU A 129 -2.91 1.33 -14.51
N LEU A 130 -3.71 1.92 -15.40
CA LEU A 130 -5.16 1.72 -15.42
C LEU A 130 -5.48 0.35 -16.04
N PHE A 131 -6.48 -0.34 -15.52
CA PHE A 131 -6.97 -1.59 -16.08
C PHE A 131 -8.50 -1.66 -16.13
N GLU A 132 -9.05 -2.62 -16.89
CA GLU A 132 -10.47 -2.81 -17.19
C GLU A 132 -11.11 -1.71 -18.04
N ALA A 133 -11.96 -0.82 -17.46
CA ALA A 133 -12.73 0.17 -18.21
C ALA A 133 -11.85 1.14 -19.01
N LYS A 134 -10.66 1.42 -18.51
CA LYS A 134 -9.59 2.16 -19.20
C LYS A 134 -8.30 1.40 -19.02
N THR A 135 -7.43 1.39 -20.03
CA THR A 135 -6.14 0.72 -19.98
C THR A 135 -5.01 1.69 -20.34
N GLY A 136 -3.84 1.46 -19.76
CA GLY A 136 -2.63 2.22 -20.05
C GLY A 136 -2.07 2.97 -18.84
N PRO A 137 -1.01 3.76 -19.02
CA PRO A 137 -0.33 4.39 -17.90
C PRO A 137 -1.23 5.42 -17.20
N HIS A 138 -1.32 5.32 -15.88
CA HIS A 138 -1.97 6.35 -15.07
C HIS A 138 -1.26 7.70 -15.22
N ARG A 139 -2.00 8.81 -15.09
CA ARG A 139 -1.45 10.18 -15.26
C ARG A 139 -0.21 10.48 -14.42
N LEU A 140 -0.10 9.90 -13.22
CA LEU A 140 1.04 10.08 -12.32
C LEU A 140 2.24 9.19 -12.66
N SER A 141 2.07 8.22 -13.57
CA SER A 141 3.13 7.35 -14.09
C SER A 141 3.63 7.77 -15.48
N ARG A 142 3.20 8.94 -15.96
CA ARG A 142 3.66 9.47 -17.26
C ARG A 142 5.03 10.11 -17.14
N GLY A 143 5.70 10.21 -18.29
CA GLY A 143 7.03 10.78 -18.39
C GLY A 143 8.14 9.81 -18.04
N ASP A 144 9.28 10.33 -17.66
CA ASP A 144 10.51 9.58 -17.39
C ASP A 144 10.72 9.25 -15.90
N LYS A 145 9.75 9.57 -15.05
CA LYS A 145 9.81 9.29 -13.59
C LYS A 145 10.19 7.83 -13.31
N PHE A 146 9.58 6.90 -14.06
CA PHE A 146 9.77 5.45 -13.93
C PHE A 146 10.63 4.83 -15.04
N ALA A 147 11.48 5.61 -15.71
CA ALA A 147 12.38 5.08 -16.73
C ALA A 147 13.46 4.14 -16.17
N ALA A 148 13.86 4.35 -14.92
CA ALA A 148 14.78 3.49 -14.19
C ALA A 148 14.54 3.60 -12.68
N SER A 149 14.86 2.52 -11.94
CA SER A 149 14.84 2.54 -10.48
C SER A 149 15.94 3.45 -9.95
N ARG A 150 15.58 4.41 -9.09
CA ARG A 150 16.52 5.39 -8.53
C ARG A 150 15.98 6.09 -7.29
N VAL A 151 16.85 6.73 -6.53
CA VAL A 151 16.49 7.70 -5.49
C VAL A 151 16.31 9.08 -6.13
N ILE A 152 15.21 9.74 -5.81
CA ILE A 152 14.91 11.11 -6.26
C ILE A 152 15.03 12.04 -5.06
N ASN A 153 15.77 13.16 -5.23
CA ASN A 153 15.81 14.27 -4.29
C ASN A 153 14.78 15.33 -4.73
N ILE A 154 13.76 15.58 -3.90
CA ILE A 154 12.68 16.52 -4.25
C ILE A 154 13.13 17.98 -4.32
N LEU A 155 14.28 18.32 -3.74
CA LEU A 155 14.84 19.67 -3.83
C LEU A 155 15.45 19.95 -5.21
N ASP A 156 15.90 18.91 -5.90
CA ASP A 156 16.48 19.00 -7.25
C ASP A 156 15.43 18.73 -8.33
N ASP A 157 14.52 17.75 -8.08
CA ASP A 157 13.54 17.24 -9.04
C ASP A 157 12.09 17.35 -8.52
N TYR A 158 11.67 18.54 -8.09
CA TYR A 158 10.34 18.79 -7.53
C TYR A 158 9.17 18.40 -8.47
N GLN A 159 9.38 18.34 -9.78
CA GLN A 159 8.39 17.92 -10.77
C GLN A 159 7.87 16.47 -10.57
N TYR A 160 8.63 15.66 -9.82
CA TYR A 160 8.26 14.25 -9.54
C TYR A 160 7.57 14.06 -8.19
N THR A 161 7.09 15.11 -7.52
CA THR A 161 6.45 15.05 -6.20
C THR A 161 4.97 14.62 -6.22
N GLN A 162 4.47 14.09 -7.33
CA GLN A 162 3.11 13.56 -7.41
C GLN A 162 3.11 12.07 -7.05
N PHE A 163 2.31 11.70 -6.03
CA PHE A 163 2.27 10.36 -5.45
C PHE A 163 0.85 9.81 -5.40
N HIS A 164 0.76 8.49 -5.36
CA HIS A 164 -0.41 7.72 -4.96
C HIS A 164 -0.05 6.85 -3.78
N ILE A 165 -0.86 6.84 -2.75
CA ILE A 165 -0.65 6.02 -1.57
C ILE A 165 -0.68 4.52 -1.93
N THR A 166 -1.59 4.11 -2.80
CA THR A 166 -1.78 2.72 -3.22
C THR A 166 -0.59 2.15 -3.97
N ALA A 167 0.13 2.99 -4.74
CA ALA A 167 1.35 2.62 -5.44
C ALA A 167 2.64 2.92 -4.63
N SER A 168 2.50 3.22 -3.33
CA SER A 168 3.62 3.58 -2.46
C SER A 168 3.79 2.60 -1.32
N PHE A 169 5.05 2.37 -0.94
CA PHE A 169 5.45 1.64 0.26
C PHE A 169 6.19 2.57 1.19
N ILE A 170 5.99 2.43 2.49
CA ILE A 170 6.50 3.34 3.51
C ILE A 170 7.15 2.53 4.62
N LYS A 171 8.22 3.02 5.22
CA LYS A 171 8.80 2.43 6.43
C LYS A 171 7.81 2.54 7.60
N SER A 172 7.54 1.45 8.29
CA SER A 172 6.56 1.42 9.37
C SER A 172 6.93 2.32 10.56
N ASP A 173 8.21 2.52 10.83
CA ASP A 173 8.67 3.43 11.88
C ASP A 173 8.51 4.91 11.52
N ALA A 174 8.59 5.27 10.23
CA ALA A 174 8.29 6.61 9.75
C ALA A 174 6.80 6.96 9.83
N MET A 175 5.91 5.98 9.59
CA MET A 175 4.45 6.18 9.60
C MET A 175 3.87 6.55 10.97
N ARG A 176 4.48 6.11 12.06
CA ARG A 176 3.96 6.34 13.42
C ARG A 176 3.88 7.81 13.83
N LEU A 177 4.41 8.70 13.01
CA LEU A 177 4.45 10.14 13.28
C LEU A 177 3.22 10.89 12.75
N THR A 178 2.47 10.30 11.80
CA THR A 178 1.33 10.94 11.12
C THR A 178 0.15 10.00 10.94
N LEU A 179 -1.05 10.57 10.83
CA LEU A 179 -2.30 9.86 10.54
C LEU A 179 -2.97 10.48 9.30
N PHE A 180 -3.78 9.68 8.60
CA PHE A 180 -4.68 10.23 7.59
C PHE A 180 -5.72 11.13 8.26
N ASP A 181 -5.89 12.37 7.79
CA ASP A 181 -6.87 13.31 8.36
C ASP A 181 -8.29 12.95 7.90
N PRO A 182 -9.20 12.51 8.81
CA PRO A 182 -10.56 12.13 8.44
C PRO A 182 -11.43 13.31 7.99
N LYS A 183 -10.98 14.56 8.23
CA LYS A 183 -11.70 15.76 7.81
C LYS A 183 -11.39 16.16 6.37
N MET A 184 -10.33 15.64 5.79
CA MET A 184 -10.00 15.87 4.39
C MET A 184 -10.88 15.00 3.49
N LYS A 185 -11.64 15.64 2.59
CA LYS A 185 -12.50 14.94 1.63
C LYS A 185 -11.77 14.50 0.36
N TYR A 186 -10.65 15.14 0.04
CA TYR A 186 -9.83 14.89 -1.15
C TYR A 186 -8.37 15.22 -0.86
N GLY A 187 -7.46 14.40 -1.38
CA GLY A 187 -6.02 14.63 -1.30
C GLY A 187 -5.39 14.26 0.04
N GLU A 188 -6.12 13.57 0.92
CA GLU A 188 -5.62 13.06 2.19
C GLU A 188 -4.42 12.13 2.00
N ASP A 189 -4.44 11.36 0.93
CA ASP A 189 -3.38 10.44 0.53
C ASP A 189 -2.12 11.19 0.07
N ALA A 190 -2.28 12.24 -0.74
CA ALA A 190 -1.14 13.03 -1.21
C ALA A 190 -0.45 13.77 -0.06
N VAL A 191 -1.22 14.35 0.88
CA VAL A 191 -0.66 15.00 2.07
C VAL A 191 0.09 13.98 2.92
N TYR A 192 -0.54 12.84 3.22
CA TYR A 192 0.07 11.78 4.02
C TYR A 192 1.40 11.29 3.41
N VAL A 193 1.43 11.04 2.09
CA VAL A 193 2.64 10.55 1.41
C VAL A 193 3.75 11.59 1.40
N ILE A 194 3.42 12.88 1.17
CA ILE A 194 4.42 13.96 1.18
C ILE A 194 5.07 14.08 2.57
N GLU A 195 4.31 13.98 3.64
CA GLU A 195 4.85 14.05 5.02
C GLU A 195 5.92 12.99 5.28
N GLN A 196 5.81 11.79 4.67
CA GLN A 196 6.78 10.71 4.86
C GLN A 196 8.16 10.99 4.24
N ILE A 197 8.26 11.96 3.35
CA ILE A 197 9.52 12.29 2.65
C ILE A 197 10.16 13.61 3.12
N LEU A 198 9.45 14.41 3.94
CA LEU A 198 9.91 15.76 4.29
C LEU A 198 11.19 15.77 5.13
N ASP A 199 11.44 14.78 5.96
CA ASP A 199 12.65 14.69 6.79
C ASP A 199 13.89 14.30 5.96
N LYS A 200 13.74 13.47 4.95
CA LYS A 200 14.83 13.00 4.08
C LYS A 200 14.98 13.83 2.82
N HIS A 201 13.93 14.53 2.38
CA HIS A 201 13.81 15.18 1.07
C HIS A 201 14.06 14.21 -0.10
N LYS A 202 14.00 12.91 0.15
CA LYS A 202 14.31 11.84 -0.80
C LYS A 202 13.31 10.70 -0.71
N TYR A 203 13.05 10.09 -1.85
CA TYR A 203 12.26 8.86 -1.95
C TYR A 203 12.75 7.98 -3.10
N GLY A 204 12.41 6.70 -3.04
CA GLY A 204 12.73 5.73 -4.08
C GLY A 204 11.68 5.66 -5.18
N VAL A 205 12.12 5.39 -6.39
CA VAL A 205 11.30 4.97 -7.51
C VAL A 205 11.76 3.59 -7.94
N VAL A 206 10.84 2.63 -8.07
CA VAL A 206 11.10 1.31 -8.63
C VAL A 206 10.30 1.16 -9.91
N SER A 207 11.01 0.94 -11.04
CA SER A 207 10.45 1.10 -12.38
C SER A 207 9.64 -0.07 -12.91
N GLU A 208 9.96 -1.29 -12.46
CA GLU A 208 9.39 -2.51 -13.03
C GLU A 208 8.07 -2.97 -12.41
N PRO A 209 7.90 -2.93 -11.04
CA PRO A 209 6.63 -3.34 -10.45
C PRO A 209 5.50 -2.42 -10.87
N THR A 210 4.35 -3.01 -11.13
CA THR A 210 3.16 -2.25 -11.54
C THR A 210 2.04 -2.44 -10.55
N HIS A 211 1.51 -1.33 -10.07
CA HIS A 211 0.24 -1.23 -9.39
C HIS A 211 -0.87 -1.03 -10.43
N TYR A 212 -1.87 -1.88 -10.43
CA TYR A 212 -3.01 -1.80 -11.33
C TYR A 212 -4.18 -1.11 -10.64
N TYR A 213 -4.53 0.07 -11.13
CA TYR A 213 -5.60 0.94 -10.64
C TYR A 213 -6.87 0.75 -11.47
N ARG A 214 -8.02 0.44 -10.82
CA ARG A 214 -9.31 0.15 -11.47
C ARG A 214 -10.12 1.37 -11.92
#